data_eca122af79b227f60c1cc479c6793460
#
_entry.id   eca122af79b227f60c1cc479c6793460
#
_cell.length_a   1.000
_cell.length_b   1.000
_cell.length_c   1.000
_cell.angle_alpha   90.00
_cell.angle_beta   90.00
_cell.angle_gamma   90.00
#
_symmetry.space_group_name_H-M   'P 1'
#
loop_
_entity.id
_entity.type
_entity.pdbx_description
1 polymer ?
#
loop_
_entity_poly.entity_id
_entity_poly.type
_entity_poly.pdbx_seq_one_letter_code
_entity_poly.pdbx_strand_id
1 'polypeptide(L)'
;MERLVCVIIGYVCGLLQTGYLYGKWKHIDIRQHGSGNAGTTNTLRTLGWKAGMITFLGDFLKCVVAVWIVHILYSQAYPEELALLSMYAGMGAVLGHNYPFYLKFKGGKGIAATAGLIFATNPMMMLIAAIVFWVIVGITRYVSLGSLTIVVLFVVEVVLYGQ
;
A
#
# COMPACT_ATOMS: atom_id res chain seq x y z
N MET A 1 23.40 0.99 -6.31
CA MET A 1 22.82 -0.26 -6.89
C MET A 1 21.70 -0.75 -5.99
N GLU A 2 21.88 -0.78 -4.67
CA GLU A 2 20.98 -1.29 -3.65
C GLU A 2 19.58 -0.66 -3.71
N ARG A 3 19.51 0.66 -3.89
CA ARG A 3 18.23 1.40 -4.01
C ARG A 3 17.38 0.89 -5.17
N LEU A 4 18.00 0.61 -6.33
CA LEU A 4 17.29 0.05 -7.49
C LEU A 4 16.79 -1.37 -7.21
N VAL A 5 17.61 -2.19 -6.54
CA VAL A 5 17.21 -3.55 -6.14
C VAL A 5 16.02 -3.48 -5.19
N CYS A 6 16.02 -2.57 -4.21
CA CYS A 6 14.89 -2.37 -3.29
C CYS A 6 13.61 -1.98 -4.04
N VAL A 7 13.69 -1.07 -5.02
CA VAL A 7 12.53 -0.71 -5.86
C VAL A 7 12.01 -1.92 -6.63
N ILE A 8 12.91 -2.74 -7.19
CA ILE A 8 12.52 -3.95 -7.95
C ILE A 8 11.84 -4.97 -7.02
N ILE A 9 12.42 -5.23 -5.84
CA ILE A 9 11.80 -6.11 -4.83
C ILE A 9 10.40 -5.61 -4.48
N GLY A 10 10.29 -4.32 -4.17
CA GLY A 10 9.01 -3.68 -3.87
C GLY A 10 8.02 -3.83 -5.02
N TYR A 11 8.44 -3.50 -6.25
CA TYR A 11 7.57 -3.58 -7.42
C TYR A 11 7.04 -5.01 -7.63
N VAL A 12 7.89 -6.02 -7.53
CA VAL A 12 7.48 -7.44 -7.65
C VAL A 12 6.46 -7.81 -6.58
N CYS A 13 6.69 -7.46 -5.31
CA CYS A 13 5.71 -7.66 -4.25
C CYS A 13 4.40 -6.90 -4.55
N GLY A 14 4.51 -5.67 -5.04
CA GLY A 14 3.38 -4.81 -5.40
C GLY A 14 2.49 -5.36 -6.51
N LEU A 15 3.04 -6.20 -7.39
CA LEU A 15 2.28 -6.84 -8.48
C LEU A 15 1.13 -7.72 -7.98
N LEU A 16 1.15 -8.20 -6.75
CA LEU A 16 0.03 -8.95 -6.18
C LEU A 16 -1.21 -8.04 -6.05
N GLN A 17 -2.17 -8.20 -6.95
CA GLN A 17 -3.41 -7.42 -6.99
C GLN A 17 -4.55 -8.18 -6.31
N THR A 18 -4.62 -8.09 -4.99
CA THR A 18 -5.53 -8.92 -4.18
C THR A 18 -6.99 -8.74 -4.58
N GLY A 19 -7.44 -7.50 -4.79
CA GLY A 19 -8.82 -7.23 -5.19
C GLY A 19 -9.16 -7.79 -6.58
N TYR A 20 -8.24 -7.68 -7.54
CA TYR A 20 -8.42 -8.27 -8.86
C TYR A 20 -8.46 -9.80 -8.80
N LEU A 21 -7.55 -10.43 -8.07
CA LEU A 21 -7.48 -11.89 -7.92
C LEU A 21 -8.73 -12.43 -7.21
N TYR A 22 -9.19 -11.74 -6.15
CA TYR A 22 -10.41 -12.11 -5.45
C TYR A 22 -11.64 -11.98 -6.37
N GLY A 23 -11.73 -10.88 -7.12
CA GLY A 23 -12.79 -10.68 -8.11
C GLY A 23 -12.80 -11.78 -9.16
N LYS A 24 -11.61 -12.11 -9.73
CA LYS A 24 -11.46 -13.19 -10.69
C LYS A 24 -11.89 -14.55 -10.12
N TRP A 25 -11.57 -14.83 -8.86
CA TRP A 25 -12.05 -16.03 -8.17
C TRP A 25 -13.59 -16.08 -8.05
N LYS A 26 -14.22 -14.92 -7.95
CA LYS A 26 -15.69 -14.75 -7.97
C LYS A 26 -16.28 -14.59 -9.39
N HIS A 27 -15.48 -14.84 -10.43
CA HIS A 27 -15.87 -14.68 -11.84
C HIS A 27 -16.29 -13.25 -12.21
N ILE A 28 -15.75 -12.25 -11.53
CA ILE A 28 -16.02 -10.82 -11.76
C ILE A 28 -14.69 -10.08 -11.98
N ASP A 29 -14.60 -9.29 -13.05
CA ASP A 29 -13.53 -8.29 -13.16
C ASP A 29 -13.94 -7.02 -12.41
N ILE A 30 -13.38 -6.85 -11.22
CA ILE A 30 -13.67 -5.72 -10.33
C ILE A 30 -13.44 -4.36 -11.00
N ARG A 31 -12.59 -4.30 -12.04
CA ARG A 31 -12.27 -3.07 -12.78
C ARG A 31 -13.37 -2.64 -13.75
N GLN A 32 -14.36 -3.51 -13.98
CA GLN A 32 -15.54 -3.22 -14.80
C GLN A 32 -16.75 -2.80 -13.93
N HIS A 33 -16.58 -2.76 -12.60
CA HIS A 33 -17.66 -2.46 -11.65
C HIS A 33 -17.30 -1.29 -10.73
N GLY A 34 -18.32 -0.61 -10.25
CA GLY A 34 -18.20 0.50 -9.29
C GLY A 34 -17.32 1.63 -9.82
N SER A 35 -16.20 1.92 -9.15
CA SER A 35 -15.26 2.96 -9.57
C SER A 35 -14.22 2.50 -10.61
N GLY A 36 -14.25 1.24 -11.01
CA GLY A 36 -13.25 0.67 -11.92
C GLY A 36 -11.87 0.42 -11.30
N ASN A 37 -11.70 0.67 -10.00
CA ASN A 37 -10.42 0.53 -9.31
C ASN A 37 -10.27 -0.87 -8.69
N ALA A 38 -9.06 -1.45 -8.76
CA ALA A 38 -8.78 -2.79 -8.22
C ALA A 38 -8.59 -2.82 -6.68
N GLY A 39 -8.68 -1.67 -5.99
CA GLY A 39 -8.36 -1.55 -4.57
C GLY A 39 -9.53 -1.82 -3.63
N THR A 40 -9.23 -1.77 -2.33
CA THR A 40 -10.09 -2.11 -1.19
C THR A 40 -11.50 -1.51 -1.26
N THR A 41 -11.62 -0.18 -1.47
CA THR A 41 -12.91 0.51 -1.42
C THR A 41 -13.85 0.05 -2.53
N ASN A 42 -13.34 -0.20 -3.72
CA ASN A 42 -14.16 -0.70 -4.82
C ASN A 42 -14.54 -2.17 -4.61
N THR A 43 -13.61 -2.98 -4.12
CA THR A 43 -13.87 -4.40 -3.78
C THR A 43 -14.92 -4.51 -2.67
N LEU A 44 -14.82 -3.68 -1.63
CA LEU A 44 -15.84 -3.57 -0.58
C LEU A 44 -17.24 -3.24 -1.15
N ARG A 45 -17.30 -2.26 -2.05
CA ARG A 45 -18.55 -1.78 -2.65
C ARG A 45 -19.18 -2.84 -3.57
N THR A 46 -18.37 -3.57 -4.32
CA THR A 46 -18.84 -4.49 -5.37
C THR A 46 -19.07 -5.90 -4.84
N LEU A 47 -18.19 -6.40 -3.97
CA LEU A 47 -18.16 -7.80 -3.51
C LEU A 47 -18.40 -7.95 -1.99
N GLY A 48 -18.68 -6.83 -1.31
CA GLY A 48 -18.99 -6.83 0.12
C GLY A 48 -17.76 -6.75 1.03
N TRP A 49 -18.05 -6.66 2.35
CA TRP A 49 -17.05 -6.31 3.35
C TRP A 49 -15.91 -7.34 3.47
N LYS A 50 -16.21 -8.65 3.36
CA LYS A 50 -15.20 -9.72 3.43
C LYS A 50 -14.16 -9.56 2.32
N ALA A 51 -14.62 -9.32 1.09
CA ALA A 51 -13.75 -9.09 -0.06
C ALA A 51 -12.91 -7.82 0.12
N GLY A 52 -13.51 -6.75 0.64
CA GLY A 52 -12.82 -5.50 0.96
C GLY A 52 -11.71 -5.71 1.99
N MET A 53 -11.99 -6.42 3.10
CA MET A 53 -10.99 -6.72 4.14
C MET A 53 -9.84 -7.58 3.62
N ILE A 54 -10.13 -8.64 2.86
CA ILE A 54 -9.09 -9.47 2.25
C ILE A 54 -8.21 -8.64 1.29
N THR A 55 -8.84 -7.76 0.51
CA THR A 55 -8.10 -6.87 -0.39
C THR A 55 -7.23 -5.90 0.39
N PHE A 56 -7.76 -5.27 1.45
CA PHE A 56 -7.00 -4.38 2.32
C PHE A 56 -5.77 -5.10 2.91
N LEU A 57 -5.99 -6.24 3.55
CA LEU A 57 -4.92 -7.00 4.20
C LEU A 57 -3.85 -7.46 3.18
N GLY A 58 -4.26 -7.98 2.03
CA GLY A 58 -3.31 -8.39 1.01
C GLY A 58 -2.49 -7.23 0.44
N ASP A 59 -3.13 -6.08 0.20
CA ASP A 59 -2.45 -4.89 -0.31
C ASP A 59 -1.56 -4.22 0.75
N PHE A 60 -1.94 -4.29 2.02
CA PHE A 60 -1.15 -3.84 3.17
C PHE A 60 0.07 -4.75 3.38
N LEU A 61 -0.16 -6.06 3.50
CA LEU A 61 0.88 -7.03 3.84
C LEU A 61 1.94 -7.16 2.76
N LYS A 62 1.60 -7.06 1.47
CA LYS A 62 2.61 -7.14 0.40
C LYS A 62 3.66 -6.05 0.50
N CYS A 63 3.31 -4.85 1.02
CA CYS A 63 4.26 -3.78 1.25
C CYS A 63 5.11 -4.06 2.49
N VAL A 64 4.50 -4.55 3.57
CA VAL A 64 5.23 -4.99 4.79
C VAL A 64 6.24 -6.08 4.42
N VAL A 65 5.84 -7.06 3.60
CA VAL A 65 6.74 -8.13 3.13
C VAL A 65 7.90 -7.57 2.30
N ALA A 66 7.64 -6.61 1.41
CA ALA A 66 8.70 -5.97 0.61
C ALA A 66 9.76 -5.29 1.51
N VAL A 67 9.32 -4.53 2.52
CA VAL A 67 10.21 -3.89 3.49
C VAL A 67 10.95 -4.95 4.32
N TRP A 68 10.27 -5.99 4.77
CA TRP A 68 10.87 -7.06 5.55
C TRP A 68 11.97 -7.81 4.77
N ILE A 69 11.76 -8.09 3.47
CA ILE A 69 12.78 -8.68 2.61
C ILE A 69 14.03 -7.78 2.55
N VAL A 70 13.84 -6.46 2.41
CA VAL A 70 14.95 -5.50 2.41
C VAL A 70 15.68 -5.49 3.74
N HIS A 71 14.99 -5.60 4.87
CA HIS A 71 15.61 -5.73 6.19
C HIS A 71 16.47 -7.00 6.30
N ILE A 72 15.98 -8.15 5.82
CA ILE A 72 16.78 -9.39 5.83
C ILE A 72 18.05 -9.24 5.00
N LEU A 73 17.96 -8.61 3.84
CA LEU A 73 19.07 -8.52 2.89
C LEU A 73 20.11 -7.48 3.28
N TYR A 74 19.71 -6.37 3.90
CA TYR A 74 20.55 -5.19 4.02
C TYR A 74 20.79 -4.69 5.43
N SER A 75 20.12 -5.23 6.49
CA SER A 75 20.26 -4.73 7.85
C SER A 75 21.70 -4.82 8.40
N GLN A 76 22.46 -5.83 7.99
CA GLN A 76 23.86 -5.99 8.42
C GLN A 76 24.85 -5.19 7.56
N ALA A 77 24.59 -5.09 6.26
CA ALA A 77 25.51 -4.45 5.33
C ALA A 77 25.34 -2.92 5.26
N TYR A 78 24.13 -2.43 5.49
CA TYR A 78 23.76 -1.00 5.37
C TYR A 78 22.86 -0.53 6.51
N PRO A 79 23.25 -0.66 7.78
CA PRO A 79 22.39 -0.35 8.92
C PRO A 79 21.94 1.12 8.95
N GLU A 80 22.81 2.04 8.57
CA GLU A 80 22.53 3.49 8.55
C GLU A 80 21.57 3.90 7.41
N GLU A 81 21.61 3.18 6.28
CA GLU A 81 20.74 3.45 5.12
C GLU A 81 19.45 2.62 5.14
N LEU A 82 19.24 1.76 6.13
CA LEU A 82 18.16 0.77 6.12
C LEU A 82 16.77 1.42 6.05
N ALA A 83 16.58 2.55 6.73
CA ALA A 83 15.34 3.32 6.66
C ALA A 83 15.08 3.82 5.23
N LEU A 84 16.10 4.37 4.59
CA LEU A 84 16.02 4.84 3.20
C LEU A 84 15.76 3.69 2.21
N LEU A 85 16.45 2.56 2.36
CA LEU A 85 16.25 1.37 1.53
C LEU A 85 14.82 0.80 1.68
N SER A 86 14.28 0.85 2.91
CA SER A 86 12.88 0.48 3.19
C SER A 86 11.89 1.38 2.46
N MET A 87 12.16 2.69 2.40
CA MET A 87 11.34 3.63 1.62
C MET A 87 11.36 3.31 0.12
N TYR A 88 12.52 2.95 -0.44
CA TYR A 88 12.61 2.52 -1.84
C TYR A 88 11.82 1.22 -2.10
N ALA A 89 11.84 0.26 -1.18
CA ALA A 89 11.03 -0.95 -1.29
C ALA A 89 9.53 -0.62 -1.24
N GLY A 90 9.12 0.22 -0.30
CA GLY A 90 7.73 0.67 -0.17
C GLY A 90 7.25 1.42 -1.40
N MET A 91 8.06 2.35 -1.93
CA MET A 91 7.78 3.05 -3.19
C MET A 91 7.60 2.05 -4.34
N GLY A 92 8.49 1.07 -4.46
CA GLY A 92 8.36 0.00 -5.44
C GLY A 92 7.05 -0.76 -5.30
N ALA A 93 6.66 -1.12 -4.06
CA ALA A 93 5.42 -1.85 -3.81
C ALA A 93 4.17 -1.02 -4.17
N VAL A 94 4.17 0.27 -3.89
CA VAL A 94 3.10 1.18 -4.32
C VAL A 94 3.04 1.31 -5.83
N LEU A 95 4.19 1.45 -6.51
CA LEU A 95 4.26 1.49 -7.98
C LEU A 95 3.76 0.20 -8.62
N GLY A 96 4.17 -0.97 -8.10
CA GLY A 96 3.68 -2.27 -8.57
C GLY A 96 2.18 -2.46 -8.35
N HIS A 97 1.64 -1.92 -7.25
CA HIS A 97 0.21 -1.91 -6.99
C HIS A 97 -0.55 -0.97 -7.93
N ASN A 98 -0.04 0.22 -8.20
CA ASN A 98 -0.73 1.21 -9.04
C ASN A 98 -0.62 0.87 -10.53
N TYR A 99 0.54 0.35 -10.94
CA TYR A 99 0.92 0.15 -12.34
C TYR A 99 1.40 -1.28 -12.61
N PRO A 100 0.58 -2.32 -12.35
CA PRO A 100 0.95 -3.70 -12.65
C PRO A 100 0.99 -3.93 -14.16
N PHE A 101 2.15 -4.30 -14.70
CA PHE A 101 2.35 -4.44 -16.15
C PHE A 101 1.38 -5.42 -16.80
N TYR A 102 1.11 -6.55 -16.14
CA TYR A 102 0.22 -7.59 -16.65
C TYR A 102 -1.28 -7.20 -16.67
N LEU A 103 -1.65 -6.11 -15.97
CA LEU A 103 -2.99 -5.52 -16.03
C LEU A 103 -3.04 -4.25 -16.90
N LYS A 104 -2.12 -4.10 -17.85
CA LYS A 104 -1.98 -2.93 -18.72
C LYS A 104 -1.83 -1.64 -17.91
N PHE A 105 -1.07 -1.71 -16.81
CA PHE A 105 -0.78 -0.61 -15.88
C PHE A 105 -2.03 -0.01 -15.20
N LYS A 106 -3.12 -0.79 -15.07
CA LYS A 106 -4.38 -0.37 -14.42
C LYS A 106 -4.58 -1.16 -13.12
N GLY A 107 -3.97 -0.70 -12.05
CA GLY A 107 -4.05 -1.28 -10.70
C GLY A 107 -4.93 -0.46 -9.75
N GLY A 108 -4.58 -0.46 -8.46
CA GLY A 108 -5.22 0.31 -7.41
C GLY A 108 -4.67 1.73 -7.26
N LYS A 109 -4.98 2.38 -6.14
CA LYS A 109 -4.50 3.74 -5.79
C LYS A 109 -3.36 3.73 -4.78
N GLY A 110 -2.95 2.57 -4.27
CA GLY A 110 -1.81 2.42 -3.38
C GLY A 110 -2.06 2.75 -1.91
N ILE A 111 -3.24 3.17 -1.50
CA ILE A 111 -3.49 3.65 -0.12
C ILE A 111 -3.25 2.55 0.92
N ALA A 112 -3.74 1.33 0.70
CA ALA A 112 -3.50 0.21 1.60
C ALA A 112 -2.01 -0.22 1.59
N ALA A 113 -1.34 -0.16 0.44
CA ALA A 113 0.10 -0.42 0.33
C ALA A 113 0.91 0.67 1.06
N THR A 114 0.54 1.95 0.93
CA THR A 114 1.16 3.06 1.68
C THR A 114 0.96 2.89 3.19
N ALA A 115 -0.23 2.48 3.63
CA ALA A 115 -0.47 2.15 5.04
C ALA A 115 0.46 1.01 5.52
N GLY A 116 0.70 -0.01 4.68
CA GLY A 116 1.67 -1.07 4.95
C GLY A 116 3.11 -0.56 5.05
N LEU A 117 3.50 0.41 4.21
CA LEU A 117 4.81 1.07 4.30
C LEU A 117 4.96 1.82 5.62
N ILE A 118 4.00 2.68 5.95
CA ILE A 118 4.02 3.46 7.20
C ILE A 118 4.11 2.51 8.42
N PHE A 119 3.33 1.43 8.42
CA PHE A 119 3.39 0.43 9.48
C PHE A 119 4.75 -0.23 9.59
N ALA A 120 5.35 -0.60 8.47
CA ALA A 120 6.64 -1.29 8.45
C ALA A 120 7.81 -0.38 8.88
N THR A 121 7.70 0.94 8.67
CA THR A 121 8.74 1.92 9.03
C THR A 121 8.48 2.58 10.38
N ASN A 122 7.25 2.93 10.67
CA ASN A 122 6.84 3.58 11.92
C ASN A 122 5.43 3.14 12.35
N PRO A 123 5.29 2.06 13.16
CA PRO A 123 3.98 1.58 13.61
C PRO A 123 3.17 2.59 14.42
N MET A 124 3.86 3.49 15.17
CA MET A 124 3.18 4.54 15.94
C MET A 124 2.52 5.56 14.99
N MET A 125 3.24 5.95 13.95
CA MET A 125 2.70 6.85 12.93
C MET A 125 1.54 6.22 12.19
N MET A 126 1.59 4.91 11.93
CA MET A 126 0.45 4.19 11.35
C MET A 126 -0.78 4.22 12.26
N LEU A 127 -0.60 4.08 13.57
CA LEU A 127 -1.70 4.20 14.53
C LEU A 127 -2.34 5.59 14.50
N ILE A 128 -1.53 6.66 14.51
CA ILE A 128 -2.00 8.04 14.40
C ILE A 128 -2.75 8.24 13.07
N ALA A 129 -2.17 7.80 11.96
CA ALA A 129 -2.78 7.91 10.64
C ALA A 129 -4.12 7.16 10.55
N ALA A 130 -4.23 5.98 11.17
CA ALA A 130 -5.47 5.22 11.23
C ALA A 130 -6.55 5.93 12.04
N ILE A 131 -6.21 6.50 13.20
CA ILE A 131 -7.15 7.28 14.02
C ILE A 131 -7.66 8.48 13.22
N VAL A 132 -6.76 9.28 12.64
CA VAL A 132 -7.12 10.45 11.83
C VAL A 132 -7.97 10.06 10.64
N PHE A 133 -7.62 8.99 9.93
CA PHE A 133 -8.41 8.46 8.83
C PHE A 133 -9.86 8.17 9.25
N TRP A 134 -10.05 7.41 10.33
CA TRP A 134 -11.38 7.02 10.78
C TRP A 134 -12.19 8.20 11.33
N VAL A 135 -11.54 9.17 11.98
CA VAL A 135 -12.21 10.41 12.42
C VAL A 135 -12.72 11.18 11.20
N ILE A 136 -11.86 11.40 10.19
CA ILE A 136 -12.25 12.13 8.98
C ILE A 136 -13.36 11.40 8.22
N VAL A 137 -13.22 10.09 8.01
CA VAL A 137 -14.24 9.29 7.33
C VAL A 137 -15.54 9.26 8.12
N GLY A 138 -15.49 9.17 9.44
CA GLY A 138 -16.67 9.19 10.33
C GLY A 138 -17.46 10.50 10.22
N ILE A 139 -16.76 11.64 10.21
CA ILE A 139 -17.37 12.97 10.12
C ILE A 139 -17.84 13.27 8.70
N THR A 140 -16.98 13.06 7.71
CA THR A 140 -17.22 13.55 6.35
C THR A 140 -17.92 12.54 5.44
N ARG A 141 -17.89 11.25 5.80
CA ARG A 141 -18.34 10.12 4.97
C ARG A 141 -17.54 9.94 3.67
N TYR A 142 -16.42 10.65 3.50
CA TYR A 142 -15.55 10.56 2.32
C TYR A 142 -14.26 9.79 2.62
N VAL A 143 -14.19 8.53 2.17
CA VAL A 143 -12.98 7.69 2.26
C VAL A 143 -11.79 8.31 1.51
N SER A 144 -12.05 9.02 0.40
CA SER A 144 -11.02 9.70 -0.38
C SER A 144 -10.33 10.82 0.42
N LEU A 145 -11.07 11.57 1.22
CA LEU A 145 -10.51 12.63 2.07
C LEU A 145 -9.61 12.05 3.16
N GLY A 146 -10.09 11.00 3.85
CA GLY A 146 -9.25 10.27 4.81
C GLY A 146 -7.97 9.71 4.18
N SER A 147 -8.06 9.18 2.95
CA SER A 147 -6.90 8.66 2.22
C SER A 147 -5.87 9.75 1.89
N LEU A 148 -6.30 10.93 1.47
CA LEU A 148 -5.41 12.07 1.22
C LEU A 148 -4.72 12.52 2.51
N THR A 149 -5.42 12.51 3.64
CA THR A 149 -4.84 12.88 4.92
C THR A 149 -3.72 11.94 5.35
N ILE A 150 -3.87 10.61 5.14
CA ILE A 150 -2.78 9.65 5.40
C ILE A 150 -1.53 10.02 4.61
N VAL A 151 -1.68 10.33 3.32
CA VAL A 151 -0.54 10.68 2.46
C VAL A 151 0.13 11.97 2.94
N VAL A 152 -0.65 12.97 3.30
CA VAL A 152 -0.10 14.24 3.83
C VAL A 152 0.63 14.02 5.15
N LEU A 153 0.06 13.26 6.08
CA LEU A 153 0.70 12.93 7.36
C LEU A 153 2.01 12.19 7.14
N PHE A 154 2.04 11.23 6.21
CA PHE A 154 3.26 10.49 5.88
C PHE A 154 4.35 11.40 5.29
N VAL A 155 3.99 12.31 4.37
CA VAL A 155 4.95 13.29 3.83
C VAL A 155 5.49 14.20 4.93
N VAL A 156 4.63 14.69 5.82
CA VAL A 156 5.04 15.54 6.96
C VAL A 156 6.00 14.78 7.89
N GLU A 157 5.68 13.51 8.20
CA GLU A 157 6.55 12.66 9.02
C GLU A 157 7.94 12.49 8.38
N VAL A 158 8.00 12.13 7.09
CA VAL A 158 9.27 11.93 6.39
C VAL A 158 10.09 13.22 6.34
N VAL A 159 9.45 14.38 6.13
CA VAL A 159 10.13 15.68 6.09
C VAL A 159 10.67 16.10 7.47
N LEU A 160 9.91 15.84 8.54
CA LEU A 160 10.28 16.29 9.89
C LEU A 160 11.21 15.32 10.62
N TYR A 161 11.08 14.03 10.39
CA TYR A 161 11.75 12.98 11.18
C TYR A 161 12.53 11.96 10.35
N GLY A 162 12.49 12.07 9.02
CA GLY A 162 13.14 11.11 8.10
C GLY A 162 14.64 11.36 7.87
N GLN A 163 15.33 12.05 8.80
CA GLN A 163 16.78 12.29 8.74
C GLN A 163 17.57 11.12 9.29
#